data_5e34458492184d01f3009b8d98a71da3
#
_entry.id   5e34458492184d01f3009b8d98a71da3
#
_cell.length_a   1.000
_cell.length_b   1.000
_cell.length_c   1.000
_cell.angle_alpha   90.00
_cell.angle_beta   90.00
_cell.angle_gamma   90.00
#
_symmetry.space_group_name_H-M   'P 1'
#
loop_
_entity.id
_entity.type
_entity.pdbx_description
1 polymer ?
#
loop_
_entity_poly.entity_id
_entity_poly.type
_entity_poly.pdbx_seq_one_letter_code
_entity_poly.pdbx_strand_id
1 'polypeptide(L)'
;SNLNYTSAKKKFEQVNKLFPNQVGLIHGGINKNIKNKVLQDFLTKKIKILVSTTVIEVGIDFPSANTIIIEDSNKFGLSQLHQLRGRVGRGNTESICILLYKNNLSKNARERLKILRSTNDGFVIAEKDLQLRGFGDILGFQQSGIKNFKFADPLHHKDLFLLAEKEVKKIEKFNFKKFENLLKLHDKADIISEIGS
;
A
#
# COMPACT_ATOMS: atom_id res chain seq x y z
N SER A 1 -1.19 -12.28 -11.37
CA SER A 1 -2.53 -12.57 -10.78
C SER A 1 -2.79 -14.07 -10.59
N ASN A 2 -2.30 -14.95 -11.48
CA ASN A 2 -2.52 -16.40 -11.36
C ASN A 2 -1.86 -17.05 -10.13
N LEU A 3 -0.69 -16.59 -9.69
CA LEU A 3 0.01 -17.11 -8.51
C LEU A 3 -0.78 -16.88 -7.21
N ASN A 4 -1.39 -15.72 -7.06
CA ASN A 4 -2.19 -15.39 -5.87
C ASN A 4 -3.48 -16.22 -5.80
N TYR A 5 -4.11 -16.49 -6.94
CA TYR A 5 -5.28 -17.37 -7.03
C TYR A 5 -4.94 -18.80 -6.60
N THR A 6 -3.87 -19.38 -7.16
CA THR A 6 -3.44 -20.75 -6.84
C THR A 6 -3.12 -20.89 -5.34
N SER A 7 -2.50 -19.88 -4.73
CA SER A 7 -2.20 -19.87 -3.29
C SER A 7 -3.49 -19.84 -2.45
N ALA A 8 -4.43 -18.95 -2.78
CA ALA A 8 -5.70 -18.84 -2.05
C ALA A 8 -6.55 -20.12 -2.19
N LYS A 9 -6.58 -20.74 -3.38
CA LYS A 9 -7.29 -22.01 -3.59
C LYS A 9 -6.70 -23.15 -2.75
N LYS A 10 -5.37 -23.30 -2.74
CA LYS A 10 -4.70 -24.29 -1.89
C LYS A 10 -5.01 -24.07 -0.40
N LYS A 11 -4.98 -22.82 0.06
CA LYS A 11 -5.32 -22.49 1.44
C LYS A 11 -6.78 -22.81 1.75
N PHE A 12 -7.69 -22.46 0.85
CA PHE A 12 -9.10 -22.83 0.97
C PHE A 12 -9.28 -24.34 1.14
N GLU A 13 -8.64 -25.15 0.28
CA GLU A 13 -8.72 -26.61 0.34
C GLU A 13 -8.19 -27.16 1.67
N GLN A 14 -7.06 -26.62 2.16
CA GLN A 14 -6.49 -27.01 3.47
C GLN A 14 -7.43 -26.69 4.63
N VAL A 15 -7.95 -25.45 4.65
CA VAL A 15 -8.84 -25.01 5.73
C VAL A 15 -10.18 -25.72 5.66
N ASN A 16 -10.72 -25.96 4.46
CA ASN A 16 -12.01 -26.64 4.29
C ASN A 16 -11.96 -28.13 4.68
N LYS A 17 -10.77 -28.78 4.62
CA LYS A 17 -10.59 -30.13 5.17
C LYS A 17 -10.73 -30.15 6.69
N LEU A 18 -10.30 -29.08 7.38
CA LEU A 18 -10.37 -28.96 8.83
C LEU A 18 -11.76 -28.50 9.31
N PHE A 19 -12.41 -27.65 8.52
CA PHE A 19 -13.70 -27.03 8.83
C PHE A 19 -14.68 -27.20 7.67
N PRO A 20 -15.19 -28.42 7.41
CA PRO A 20 -16.07 -28.69 6.27
C PRO A 20 -17.33 -27.82 6.31
N ASN A 21 -17.73 -27.30 5.14
CA ASN A 21 -18.93 -26.46 4.96
C ASN A 21 -18.94 -25.13 5.74
N GLN A 22 -17.82 -24.73 6.34
CA GLN A 22 -17.69 -23.47 7.10
C GLN A 22 -16.76 -22.47 6.45
N VAL A 23 -16.22 -22.76 5.26
CA VAL A 23 -15.21 -21.95 4.60
C VAL A 23 -15.73 -21.44 3.26
N GLY A 24 -15.55 -20.15 3.01
CA GLY A 24 -15.77 -19.52 1.70
C GLY A 24 -14.47 -19.07 1.06
N LEU A 25 -14.45 -18.99 -0.28
CA LEU A 25 -13.32 -18.51 -1.06
C LEU A 25 -13.73 -17.32 -1.92
N ILE A 26 -12.94 -16.23 -1.86
CA ILE A 26 -13.09 -15.05 -2.74
C ILE A 26 -11.75 -14.72 -3.39
N HIS A 27 -11.76 -14.47 -4.70
CA HIS A 27 -10.59 -14.04 -5.47
C HIS A 27 -11.00 -13.16 -6.65
N GLY A 28 -10.04 -12.48 -7.29
CA GLY A 28 -10.31 -11.49 -8.33
C GLY A 28 -11.01 -12.01 -9.59
N GLY A 29 -10.89 -13.30 -9.90
CA GLY A 29 -11.53 -13.93 -11.05
C GLY A 29 -12.88 -14.59 -10.76
N ILE A 30 -13.44 -14.42 -9.54
CA ILE A 30 -14.73 -15.03 -9.20
C ILE A 30 -15.89 -14.26 -9.82
N ASN A 31 -16.92 -14.99 -10.28
CA ASN A 31 -18.15 -14.38 -10.76
C ASN A 31 -18.82 -13.54 -9.68
N LYS A 32 -19.34 -12.35 -10.04
CA LYS A 32 -19.95 -11.39 -9.13
C LYS A 32 -21.09 -12.01 -8.28
N ASN A 33 -21.93 -12.84 -8.88
CA ASN A 33 -23.04 -13.48 -8.17
C ASN A 33 -22.54 -14.47 -7.12
N ILE A 34 -21.52 -15.28 -7.46
CA ILE A 34 -20.91 -16.23 -6.53
C ILE A 34 -20.20 -15.45 -5.41
N LYS A 35 -19.46 -14.38 -5.72
CA LYS A 35 -18.84 -13.51 -4.73
C LYS A 35 -19.87 -12.99 -3.74
N ASN A 36 -20.98 -12.43 -4.23
CA ASN A 36 -22.04 -11.87 -3.39
C ASN A 36 -22.67 -12.94 -2.50
N LYS A 37 -22.90 -14.15 -3.03
CA LYS A 37 -23.44 -15.28 -2.24
C LYS A 37 -22.48 -15.65 -1.10
N VAL A 38 -21.19 -15.83 -1.39
CA VAL A 38 -20.18 -16.17 -0.37
C VAL A 38 -20.10 -15.09 0.71
N LEU A 39 -20.13 -13.81 0.31
CA LEU A 39 -20.16 -12.69 1.26
C LEU A 39 -21.40 -12.72 2.15
N GLN A 40 -22.57 -12.95 1.56
CA GLN A 40 -23.82 -13.05 2.30
C GLN A 40 -23.80 -14.23 3.29
N ASP A 41 -23.32 -15.40 2.85
CA ASP A 41 -23.18 -16.59 3.69
C ASP A 41 -22.20 -16.32 4.87
N PHE A 42 -21.16 -15.49 4.66
CA PHE A 42 -20.25 -15.07 5.72
C PHE A 42 -20.87 -14.05 6.68
N LEU A 43 -21.56 -13.03 6.16
CA LEU A 43 -22.23 -12.01 6.98
C LEU A 43 -23.35 -12.60 7.83
N THR A 44 -24.08 -13.59 7.31
CA THR A 44 -25.13 -14.33 8.03
C THR A 44 -24.60 -15.44 8.92
N LYS A 45 -23.27 -15.59 9.04
CA LYS A 45 -22.58 -16.63 9.84
C LYS A 45 -22.86 -18.07 9.41
N LYS A 46 -23.40 -18.27 8.21
CA LYS A 46 -23.57 -19.59 7.61
C LYS A 46 -22.23 -20.26 7.34
N ILE A 47 -21.24 -19.47 6.90
CA ILE A 47 -19.82 -19.83 6.90
C ILE A 47 -19.09 -18.96 7.94
N LYS A 48 -18.04 -19.50 8.55
CA LYS A 48 -17.30 -18.83 9.64
C LYS A 48 -15.92 -18.37 9.24
N ILE A 49 -15.38 -18.91 8.16
CA ILE A 49 -14.03 -18.62 7.67
C ILE A 49 -14.13 -18.15 6.23
N LEU A 50 -13.49 -17.02 5.93
CA LEU A 50 -13.39 -16.48 4.59
C LEU A 50 -11.95 -16.45 4.15
N VAL A 51 -11.59 -17.26 3.17
CA VAL A 51 -10.29 -17.23 2.50
C VAL A 51 -10.38 -16.27 1.32
N SER A 52 -9.45 -15.34 1.21
CA SER A 52 -9.49 -14.33 0.17
C SER A 52 -8.11 -13.91 -0.31
N THR A 53 -8.02 -13.51 -1.56
CA THR A 53 -6.93 -12.66 -2.04
C THR A 53 -7.19 -11.21 -1.63
N THR A 54 -6.25 -10.30 -1.91
CA THR A 54 -6.32 -8.85 -1.59
C THR A 54 -7.54 -8.10 -2.15
N VAL A 55 -8.39 -8.77 -2.91
CA VAL A 55 -9.63 -8.20 -3.50
C VAL A 55 -10.63 -7.67 -2.46
N ILE A 56 -10.44 -8.01 -1.18
CA ILE A 56 -11.28 -7.52 -0.07
C ILE A 56 -10.82 -6.14 0.46
N GLU A 57 -9.73 -5.58 -0.06
CA GLU A 57 -9.16 -4.31 0.44
C GLU A 57 -10.14 -3.13 0.37
N VAL A 58 -11.10 -3.12 -0.56
CA VAL A 58 -11.95 -1.96 -0.81
C VAL A 58 -13.44 -2.29 -0.66
N GLY A 59 -14.12 -1.55 0.22
CA GLY A 59 -15.57 -1.39 0.20
C GLY A 59 -16.40 -2.46 0.92
N ILE A 60 -15.81 -3.45 1.61
CA ILE A 60 -16.57 -4.44 2.38
C ILE A 60 -16.06 -4.48 3.82
N ASP A 61 -16.97 -4.23 4.75
CA ASP A 61 -16.69 -4.35 6.19
C ASP A 61 -17.30 -5.65 6.74
N PHE A 62 -16.60 -6.23 7.68
CA PHE A 62 -17.03 -7.46 8.35
C PHE A 62 -17.24 -7.21 9.86
N PRO A 63 -18.35 -6.57 10.27
CA PRO A 63 -18.54 -6.16 11.66
C PRO A 63 -18.61 -7.36 12.63
N SER A 64 -19.00 -8.53 12.15
CA SER A 64 -19.04 -9.76 12.95
C SER A 64 -17.72 -10.54 12.96
N ALA A 65 -16.75 -10.17 12.13
CA ALA A 65 -15.43 -10.81 12.13
C ALA A 65 -14.55 -10.18 13.20
N ASN A 66 -14.01 -11.01 14.08
CA ASN A 66 -13.12 -10.58 15.16
C ASN A 66 -11.66 -10.95 14.91
N THR A 67 -11.37 -11.75 13.89
CA THR A 67 -10.01 -12.21 13.62
C THR A 67 -9.67 -12.06 12.15
N ILE A 68 -8.50 -11.49 11.86
CA ILE A 68 -7.91 -11.48 10.53
C ILE A 68 -6.52 -12.09 10.58
N ILE A 69 -6.22 -12.97 9.63
CA ILE A 69 -4.90 -13.57 9.44
C ILE A 69 -4.36 -13.12 8.08
N ILE A 70 -3.22 -12.45 8.07
CA ILE A 70 -2.58 -11.95 6.85
C ILE A 70 -1.34 -12.79 6.59
N GLU A 71 -1.41 -13.64 5.56
CA GLU A 71 -0.27 -14.45 5.11
C GLU A 71 0.71 -13.62 4.27
N ASP A 72 1.99 -13.98 4.33
CA ASP A 72 3.07 -13.25 3.65
C ASP A 72 3.03 -11.73 3.93
N SER A 73 2.67 -11.33 5.16
CA SER A 73 2.45 -9.94 5.54
C SER A 73 3.64 -9.01 5.23
N ASN A 74 4.84 -9.56 5.12
CA ASN A 74 6.05 -8.84 4.72
C ASN A 74 6.03 -8.32 3.26
N LYS A 75 5.14 -8.83 2.41
CA LYS A 75 4.98 -8.40 1.02
C LYS A 75 4.06 -7.18 0.86
N PHE A 76 3.31 -6.84 1.90
CA PHE A 76 2.36 -5.74 1.89
C PHE A 76 3.02 -4.42 2.31
N GLY A 77 2.52 -3.32 1.75
CA GLY A 77 2.82 -1.97 2.24
C GLY A 77 2.17 -1.71 3.60
N LEU A 78 2.71 -0.73 4.34
CA LEU A 78 2.21 -0.42 5.68
C LEU A 78 0.75 0.07 5.64
N SER A 79 0.40 0.93 4.69
CA SER A 79 -0.97 1.40 4.48
C SER A 79 -1.94 0.25 4.12
N GLN A 80 -1.50 -0.72 3.30
CA GLN A 80 -2.31 -1.89 2.95
C GLN A 80 -2.60 -2.76 4.17
N LEU A 81 -1.58 -3.04 4.98
CA LEU A 81 -1.74 -3.80 6.22
C LEU A 81 -2.71 -3.09 7.19
N HIS A 82 -2.62 -1.76 7.29
CA HIS A 82 -3.54 -0.98 8.11
C HIS A 82 -4.98 -1.07 7.60
N GLN A 83 -5.21 -0.96 6.30
CA GLN A 83 -6.53 -1.11 5.69
C GLN A 83 -7.12 -2.50 5.92
N LEU A 84 -6.30 -3.56 5.78
CA LEU A 84 -6.73 -4.94 6.04
C LEU A 84 -7.09 -5.14 7.52
N ARG A 85 -6.26 -4.65 8.45
CA ARG A 85 -6.55 -4.70 9.89
C ARG A 85 -7.87 -4.02 10.22
N GLY A 86 -8.16 -2.88 9.60
CA GLY A 86 -9.40 -2.13 9.80
C GLY A 86 -10.68 -2.79 9.23
N ARG A 87 -10.58 -3.96 8.59
CA ARG A 87 -11.76 -4.71 8.10
C ARG A 87 -12.45 -5.53 9.16
N VAL A 88 -11.81 -5.76 10.29
CA VAL A 88 -12.37 -6.51 11.44
C VAL A 88 -12.44 -5.60 12.66
N GLY A 89 -13.27 -5.98 13.65
CA GLY A 89 -13.31 -5.30 14.94
C GLY A 89 -14.05 -3.96 14.93
N ARG A 90 -14.96 -3.73 14.02
CA ARG A 90 -15.82 -2.52 14.01
C ARG A 90 -17.03 -2.62 14.95
N GLY A 91 -17.16 -3.73 15.69
CA GLY A 91 -18.16 -3.92 16.75
C GLY A 91 -17.55 -3.69 18.13
N ASN A 92 -18.37 -3.95 19.19
CA ASN A 92 -17.94 -3.85 20.59
C ASN A 92 -17.07 -5.03 21.06
N THR A 93 -16.59 -5.89 20.15
CA THR A 93 -15.78 -7.06 20.48
C THR A 93 -14.30 -6.79 20.17
N GLU A 94 -13.43 -7.28 21.05
CA GLU A 94 -11.99 -7.28 20.78
C GLU A 94 -11.67 -8.00 19.47
N SER A 95 -10.77 -7.44 18.71
CA SER A 95 -10.32 -7.99 17.42
C SER A 95 -8.85 -8.32 17.43
N ILE A 96 -8.48 -9.39 16.74
CA ILE A 96 -7.13 -9.88 16.63
C ILE A 96 -6.68 -9.83 15.17
N CYS A 97 -5.51 -9.22 14.94
CA CYS A 97 -4.82 -9.24 13.64
C CYS A 97 -3.54 -10.06 13.76
N ILE A 98 -3.48 -11.20 13.06
CA ILE A 98 -2.33 -12.10 13.05
C ILE A 98 -1.55 -11.88 11.75
N LEU A 99 -0.28 -11.54 11.87
CA LEU A 99 0.62 -11.32 10.74
C LEU A 99 1.57 -12.52 10.60
N LEU A 100 1.41 -13.30 9.53
CA LEU A 100 2.29 -14.41 9.20
C LEU A 100 3.33 -13.96 8.18
N TYR A 101 4.60 -14.25 8.44
CA TYR A 101 5.71 -13.86 7.58
C TYR A 101 6.85 -14.87 7.63
N LYS A 102 7.72 -14.85 6.61
CA LYS A 102 8.90 -15.72 6.55
C LYS A 102 10.03 -15.18 7.42
N ASN A 103 10.89 -16.06 7.92
CA ASN A 103 11.97 -15.71 8.85
C ASN A 103 12.95 -14.65 8.33
N ASN A 104 13.22 -14.61 7.02
CA ASN A 104 14.18 -13.66 6.43
C ASN A 104 13.47 -12.37 5.99
N LEU A 105 13.22 -11.48 6.95
CA LEU A 105 12.66 -10.17 6.68
C LEU A 105 13.74 -9.15 6.29
N SER A 106 13.49 -8.37 5.24
CA SER A 106 14.28 -7.16 5.00
C SER A 106 14.10 -6.16 6.15
N LYS A 107 15.06 -5.24 6.33
CA LYS A 107 15.00 -4.19 7.34
C LYS A 107 13.69 -3.41 7.26
N ASN A 108 13.31 -2.98 6.06
CA ASN A 108 12.06 -2.21 5.83
C ASN A 108 10.80 -3.04 6.13
N ALA A 109 10.77 -4.34 5.79
CA ALA A 109 9.63 -5.19 6.10
C ALA A 109 9.47 -5.36 7.62
N ARG A 110 10.57 -5.57 8.34
CA ARG A 110 10.57 -5.67 9.80
C ARG A 110 10.06 -4.38 10.45
N GLU A 111 10.49 -3.23 9.95
CA GLU A 111 10.08 -1.93 10.47
C GLU A 111 8.57 -1.67 10.25
N ARG A 112 8.05 -1.97 9.04
CA ARG A 112 6.60 -1.89 8.77
C ARG A 112 5.77 -2.72 9.75
N LEU A 113 6.17 -3.97 9.99
CA LEU A 113 5.44 -4.86 10.91
C LEU A 113 5.50 -4.34 12.36
N LYS A 114 6.63 -3.78 12.79
CA LYS A 114 6.76 -3.15 14.12
C LYS A 114 5.85 -1.93 14.24
N ILE A 115 5.83 -1.04 13.27
CA ILE A 115 4.99 0.15 13.28
C ILE A 115 3.51 -0.25 13.36
N LEU A 116 3.07 -1.19 12.52
CA LEU A 116 1.69 -1.66 12.53
C LEU A 116 1.28 -2.25 13.89
N ARG A 117 2.21 -2.91 14.59
CA ARG A 117 1.98 -3.47 15.93
C ARG A 117 1.94 -2.40 17.03
N SER A 118 2.71 -1.31 16.88
CA SER A 118 2.87 -0.29 17.93
C SER A 118 1.75 0.74 17.97
N THR A 119 0.98 0.91 16.89
CA THR A 119 -0.08 1.93 16.83
C THR A 119 -1.28 1.50 16.00
N ASN A 120 -2.45 2.03 16.37
CA ASN A 120 -3.69 1.96 15.61
C ASN A 120 -4.01 3.29 14.91
N ASP A 121 -3.26 4.36 15.17
CA ASP A 121 -3.48 5.67 14.60
C ASP A 121 -3.11 5.69 13.11
N GLY A 122 -4.11 5.95 12.26
CA GLY A 122 -3.95 6.01 10.82
C GLY A 122 -3.05 7.15 10.34
N PHE A 123 -3.00 8.29 11.05
CA PHE A 123 -2.13 9.41 10.71
C PHE A 123 -0.66 9.07 10.97
N VAL A 124 -0.38 8.46 12.12
CA VAL A 124 0.97 7.99 12.45
C VAL A 124 1.44 6.94 11.45
N ILE A 125 0.55 6.02 11.07
CA ILE A 125 0.84 4.99 10.06
C ILE A 125 1.14 5.61 8.68
N ALA A 126 0.33 6.60 8.25
CA ALA A 126 0.54 7.28 6.98
C ALA A 126 1.87 8.04 6.95
N GLU A 127 2.20 8.76 8.03
CA GLU A 127 3.48 9.47 8.17
C GLU A 127 4.67 8.49 8.12
N LYS A 128 4.58 7.37 8.84
CA LYS A 128 5.63 6.34 8.84
C LYS A 128 5.75 5.62 7.51
N ASP A 129 4.64 5.35 6.81
CA ASP A 129 4.65 4.77 5.46
C ASP A 129 5.37 5.71 4.47
N LEU A 130 5.11 7.02 4.58
CA LEU A 130 5.78 8.06 3.84
C LEU A 130 7.30 8.06 4.09
N GLN A 131 7.71 8.01 5.36
CA GLN A 131 9.12 7.95 5.74
C GLN A 131 9.83 6.68 5.22
N LEU A 132 9.17 5.51 5.28
CA LEU A 132 9.73 4.23 4.83
C LEU A 132 9.83 4.10 3.31
N ARG A 133 8.91 4.70 2.56
CA ARG A 133 8.95 4.74 1.08
C ARG A 133 9.96 5.74 0.56
N GLY A 134 10.25 6.77 1.35
CA GLY A 134 11.00 7.94 0.91
C GLY A 134 10.13 8.90 0.07
N PHE A 135 10.39 10.18 0.20
CA PHE A 135 9.66 11.22 -0.54
C PHE A 135 9.83 11.10 -2.08
N GLY A 136 10.93 10.50 -2.53
CA GLY A 136 11.20 10.30 -3.95
C GLY A 136 10.19 9.40 -4.68
N ASP A 137 9.70 8.34 -4.01
CA ASP A 137 8.70 7.43 -4.58
C ASP A 137 7.33 8.09 -4.72
N ILE A 138 6.97 8.98 -3.80
CA ILE A 138 5.65 9.62 -3.74
C ILE A 138 5.53 10.74 -4.76
N LEU A 139 6.62 11.48 -4.98
CA LEU A 139 6.69 12.55 -5.98
C LEU A 139 6.93 12.00 -7.39
N GLY A 140 6.95 10.68 -7.60
CA GLY A 140 7.16 10.07 -8.91
C GLY A 140 8.60 10.17 -9.44
N PHE A 141 9.54 10.64 -8.64
CA PHE A 141 10.93 10.86 -9.07
C PHE A 141 11.67 9.57 -9.41
N GLN A 142 11.27 8.42 -8.84
CA GLN A 142 11.87 7.12 -9.23
C GLN A 142 11.43 6.67 -10.64
N GLN A 143 10.22 7.00 -11.07
CA GLN A 143 9.76 6.68 -12.43
C GLN A 143 10.47 7.53 -13.50
N SER A 144 10.94 8.72 -13.14
CA SER A 144 11.68 9.62 -14.03
C SER A 144 13.21 9.41 -14.02
N GLY A 145 13.73 8.39 -13.33
CA GLY A 145 15.16 8.09 -13.28
C GLY A 145 15.99 9.04 -12.38
N ILE A 146 15.37 9.99 -11.71
CA ILE A 146 16.05 10.92 -10.80
C ILE A 146 16.16 10.25 -9.43
N LYS A 147 17.24 9.51 -9.20
CA LYS A 147 17.44 8.76 -7.94
C LYS A 147 17.81 9.63 -6.73
N ASN A 148 18.40 10.78 -6.92
CA ASN A 148 18.85 11.67 -5.83
C ASN A 148 18.84 13.14 -6.29
N PHE A 149 18.42 14.04 -5.42
CA PHE A 149 18.70 15.46 -5.57
C PHE A 149 20.18 15.72 -5.27
N LYS A 150 20.87 16.53 -6.09
CA LYS A 150 22.30 16.85 -5.89
C LYS A 150 22.55 17.63 -4.60
N PHE A 151 21.63 18.51 -4.20
CA PHE A 151 21.83 19.49 -3.14
C PHE A 151 20.71 19.53 -2.09
N ALA A 152 19.63 18.80 -2.24
CA ALA A 152 18.51 18.84 -1.31
C ALA A 152 18.08 17.44 -0.89
N ASP A 153 17.82 17.30 0.40
CA ASP A 153 17.22 16.11 1.00
C ASP A 153 15.74 16.42 1.31
N PRO A 154 14.78 15.70 0.69
CA PRO A 154 13.36 15.94 0.93
C PRO A 154 12.90 15.82 2.37
N LEU A 155 13.61 15.02 3.20
CA LEU A 155 13.30 14.85 4.62
C LEU A 155 13.76 16.05 5.46
N HIS A 156 14.95 16.56 5.16
CA HIS A 156 15.58 17.62 5.97
C HIS A 156 15.30 19.03 5.44
N HIS A 157 14.93 19.15 4.15
CA HIS A 157 14.77 20.44 3.47
C HIS A 157 13.33 20.65 2.96
N LYS A 158 12.32 20.23 3.74
CA LYS A 158 10.90 20.34 3.37
C LYS A 158 10.51 21.78 3.01
N ASP A 159 11.01 22.75 3.74
CA ASP A 159 10.72 24.18 3.51
C ASP A 159 11.28 24.68 2.18
N LEU A 160 12.43 24.15 1.74
CA LEU A 160 13.01 24.47 0.44
C LEU A 160 12.15 23.91 -0.71
N PHE A 161 11.55 22.75 -0.55
CA PHE A 161 10.64 22.19 -1.57
C PHE A 161 9.37 23.02 -1.69
N LEU A 162 8.78 23.47 -0.56
CA LEU A 162 7.62 24.35 -0.56
C LEU A 162 7.93 25.72 -1.19
N LEU A 163 9.13 26.24 -0.93
CA LEU A 163 9.61 27.47 -1.53
C LEU A 163 9.82 27.29 -3.05
N ALA A 164 10.45 26.19 -3.46
CA ALA A 164 10.68 25.86 -4.86
C ALA A 164 9.37 25.74 -5.64
N GLU A 165 8.34 25.09 -5.08
CA GLU A 165 7.02 25.00 -5.68
C GLU A 165 6.38 26.38 -5.93
N LYS A 166 6.48 27.29 -4.97
CA LYS A 166 6.00 28.68 -5.12
C LYS A 166 6.78 29.45 -6.19
N GLU A 167 8.08 29.26 -6.27
CA GLU A 167 8.93 29.95 -7.23
C GLU A 167 8.73 29.39 -8.65
N VAL A 168 8.57 28.07 -8.82
CA VAL A 168 8.26 27.44 -10.12
C VAL A 168 6.96 27.99 -10.71
N LYS A 169 5.91 28.16 -9.92
CA LYS A 169 4.65 28.76 -10.38
C LYS A 169 4.79 30.21 -10.88
N LYS A 170 5.80 30.94 -10.39
CA LYS A 170 6.16 32.26 -10.93
C LYS A 170 6.94 32.16 -12.22
N ILE A 171 7.77 31.14 -12.36
CA ILE A 171 8.69 30.91 -13.48
C ILE A 171 7.94 30.47 -14.74
N GLU A 172 6.81 29.75 -14.63
CA GLU A 172 5.96 29.34 -15.77
C GLU A 172 5.54 30.52 -16.70
N LYS A 173 5.69 31.76 -16.20
CA LYS A 173 5.45 32.98 -16.97
C LYS A 173 6.73 33.58 -17.60
N PHE A 174 7.91 32.96 -17.43
CA PHE A 174 9.20 33.52 -17.82
C PHE A 174 9.90 32.68 -18.91
N ASN A 175 10.73 33.38 -19.72
CA ASN A 175 11.51 32.82 -20.81
C ASN A 175 12.59 31.84 -20.28
N PHE A 176 12.54 30.59 -20.69
CA PHE A 176 13.44 29.50 -20.29
C PHE A 176 14.94 29.78 -20.52
N LYS A 177 15.30 30.65 -21.48
CA LYS A 177 16.71 31.04 -21.74
C LYS A 177 17.47 31.56 -20.51
N LYS A 178 16.76 32.15 -19.53
CA LYS A 178 17.40 32.63 -18.29
C LYS A 178 17.84 31.49 -17.35
N PHE A 179 17.37 30.27 -17.56
CA PHE A 179 17.68 29.11 -16.70
C PHE A 179 18.64 28.12 -17.31
N GLU A 180 19.21 28.43 -18.49
CA GLU A 180 20.14 27.56 -19.20
C GLU A 180 21.35 27.14 -18.35
N ASN A 181 21.92 28.06 -17.58
CA ASN A 181 23.03 27.74 -16.67
C ASN A 181 22.62 26.80 -15.51
N LEU A 182 21.37 26.91 -15.04
CA LEU A 182 20.83 26.07 -14.00
C LEU A 182 20.56 24.65 -14.53
N LEU A 183 20.07 24.51 -15.75
CA LEU A 183 19.87 23.24 -16.43
C LEU A 183 21.20 22.54 -16.74
N LYS A 184 22.24 23.28 -17.17
CA LYS A 184 23.59 22.75 -17.32
C LYS A 184 24.17 22.22 -16.02
N LEU A 185 23.94 22.91 -14.90
CA LEU A 185 24.39 22.46 -13.58
C LEU A 185 23.80 21.09 -13.17
N HIS A 186 22.63 20.74 -13.69
CA HIS A 186 21.92 19.49 -13.41
C HIS A 186 22.06 18.42 -14.51
N ASP A 187 23.00 18.60 -15.47
CA ASP A 187 23.19 17.69 -16.61
C ASP A 187 21.88 17.45 -17.42
N LYS A 188 21.06 18.49 -17.54
CA LYS A 188 19.77 18.48 -18.26
C LYS A 188 19.79 19.43 -19.47
N ALA A 189 20.96 19.68 -20.01
CA ALA A 189 21.14 20.56 -21.16
C ALA A 189 20.37 20.09 -22.41
N ASP A 190 20.15 18.77 -22.54
CA ASP A 190 19.45 18.17 -23.69
C ASP A 190 17.96 18.55 -23.75
N ILE A 191 17.35 18.90 -22.60
CA ILE A 191 15.93 19.32 -22.54
C ILE A 191 15.73 20.69 -23.22
N ILE A 192 16.79 21.51 -23.31
CA ILE A 192 16.71 22.85 -23.92
C ILE A 192 16.47 22.75 -25.44
N SER A 193 16.99 21.71 -26.10
CA SER A 193 16.82 21.49 -27.54
C SER A 193 15.39 21.05 -27.92
N GLU A 194 14.65 20.41 -27.00
CA GLU A 194 13.29 19.93 -27.26
C GLU A 194 12.21 21.00 -27.01
N ILE A 195 12.50 22.00 -26.16
CA ILE A 195 11.53 23.06 -25.80
C ILE A 195 11.69 24.31 -26.69
N GLY A 196 12.78 24.42 -27.42
CA GLY A 196 13.13 25.57 -28.26
C GLY A 196 12.81 25.43 -29.75
N SER A 197 12.18 24.36 -30.17
CA SER A 197 11.59 24.10 -31.48
C SER A 197 10.08 24.19 -31.40
#